data_b2755390e2737910826acb3609162a56
#
_entry.id   b2755390e2737910826acb3609162a56
#
_cell.length_a   1.000
_cell.length_b   1.000
_cell.length_c   1.000
_cell.angle_alpha   90.00
_cell.angle_beta   90.00
_cell.angle_gamma   90.00
#
_symmetry.space_group_name_H-M   'P 1'
#
loop_
_entity.id
_entity.type
_entity.pdbx_description
1 polymer ?
#
loop_
_entity_poly.entity_id
_entity_poly.type
_entity_poly.pdbx_seq_one_letter_code
_entity_poly.pdbx_strand_id
1 'polypeptide(L)'
;MRNHPIIVQKYGGVCLETPAKIRAVARSLADLHGRGHRVVAIVSAMGTTTDQLIQMAYQVSPTPNRRELDMLLTTGERISMSLMRMALSDLGVPAISFTGSQAGVMTDDSHSAARILDVRPVRVRDRKSVV
;
A
#
# COMPACT_ATOMS: atom_id res chain seq x y z
N MET A 1 -2.47 24.42 -19.04
CA MET A 1 -2.39 23.58 -17.82
C MET A 1 -1.09 22.82 -17.86
N ARG A 2 -0.23 23.01 -16.87
CA ARG A 2 0.98 22.20 -16.77
C ARG A 2 0.54 20.78 -16.39
N ASN A 3 0.73 19.86 -17.31
CA ASN A 3 0.44 18.45 -17.06
C ASN A 3 1.55 17.91 -16.14
N HIS A 4 1.32 17.96 -14.82
CA HIS A 4 2.31 17.45 -13.85
C HIS A 4 2.40 15.93 -14.01
N PRO A 5 3.59 15.37 -14.22
CA PRO A 5 3.75 13.95 -14.42
C PRO A 5 3.33 13.16 -13.16
N ILE A 6 2.72 12.01 -13.38
CA ILE A 6 2.44 11.05 -12.31
C ILE A 6 3.70 10.20 -12.12
N ILE A 7 4.18 10.15 -10.88
CA ILE A 7 5.27 9.28 -10.48
C ILE A 7 4.70 8.15 -9.63
N VAL A 8 4.97 6.91 -10.03
CA VAL A 8 4.61 5.73 -9.25
C VAL A 8 5.88 5.16 -8.62
N GLN A 9 5.89 5.03 -7.30
CA GLN A 9 7.00 4.45 -6.56
C GLN A 9 6.51 3.26 -5.73
N LYS A 10 7.22 2.14 -5.83
CA LYS A 10 6.95 0.94 -5.04
C LYS A 10 8.01 0.77 -3.96
N TYR A 11 7.56 0.50 -2.74
CA TYR A 11 8.40 0.25 -1.58
C TYR A 11 8.14 -1.16 -1.03
N GLY A 12 9.20 -1.96 -0.95
CA GLY A 12 9.16 -3.29 -0.33
C GLY A 12 9.21 -3.22 1.20
N GLY A 13 9.01 -4.36 1.86
CA GLY A 13 8.95 -4.45 3.31
C GLY A 13 10.20 -3.96 4.03
N VAL A 14 11.39 -4.17 3.46
CA VAL A 14 12.67 -3.71 4.03
C VAL A 14 12.73 -2.18 4.12
N CYS A 15 12.21 -1.47 3.13
CA CYS A 15 12.16 -0.01 3.12
C CYS A 15 11.17 0.56 4.15
N LEU A 16 10.24 -0.27 4.64
CA LEU A 16 9.15 0.09 5.55
C LEU A 16 9.25 -0.63 6.90
N GLU A 17 10.40 -1.19 7.20
CA GLU A 17 10.61 -2.12 8.31
C GLU A 17 10.31 -1.51 9.69
N THR A 18 10.56 -0.21 9.86
CA THR A 18 10.36 0.50 11.12
C THR A 18 9.58 1.80 10.92
N PRO A 19 8.95 2.35 11.97
CA PRO A 19 8.33 3.68 11.90
C PRO A 19 9.30 4.77 11.43
N ALA A 20 10.57 4.70 11.82
CA ALA A 20 11.60 5.65 11.37
C ALA A 20 11.84 5.57 9.86
N LYS A 21 11.87 4.35 9.29
CA LYS A 21 11.99 4.14 7.84
C LYS A 21 10.74 4.63 7.09
N ILE A 22 9.55 4.41 7.64
CA ILE A 22 8.31 4.97 7.07
C ILE A 22 8.37 6.49 7.02
N ARG A 23 8.82 7.14 8.10
CA ARG A 23 9.00 8.61 8.11
C ARG A 23 10.02 9.08 7.08
N ALA A 24 11.10 8.34 6.89
CA ALA A 24 12.11 8.66 5.87
C ALA A 24 11.54 8.58 4.44
N VAL A 25 10.77 7.54 4.15
CA VAL A 25 10.06 7.41 2.86
C VAL A 25 9.03 8.52 2.70
N ALA A 26 8.28 8.85 3.74
CA ALA A 26 7.31 9.94 3.70
C ALA A 26 7.97 11.28 3.36
N ARG A 27 9.14 11.57 3.92
CA ARG A 27 9.90 12.79 3.56
C ARG A 27 10.29 12.82 2.09
N SER A 28 10.73 11.68 1.55
CA SER A 28 11.04 11.55 0.12
C SER A 28 9.83 11.79 -0.77
N LEU A 29 8.68 11.23 -0.40
CA LEU A 29 7.42 11.44 -1.11
C LEU A 29 6.94 12.90 -1.02
N ALA A 30 7.09 13.51 0.15
CA ALA A 30 6.77 14.93 0.36
C ALA A 30 7.62 15.85 -0.51
N ASP A 31 8.91 15.55 -0.68
CA ASP A 31 9.80 16.29 -1.57
C ASP A 31 9.33 16.22 -3.02
N LEU A 32 9.00 15.03 -3.52
CA LEU A 32 8.44 14.86 -4.86
C LEU A 32 7.13 15.64 -5.06
N HIS A 33 6.24 15.58 -4.07
CA HIS A 33 5.00 16.34 -4.09
C HIS A 33 5.27 17.86 -4.10
N GLY A 34 6.21 18.32 -3.30
CA GLY A 34 6.62 19.74 -3.22
C GLY A 34 7.20 20.26 -4.54
N ARG A 35 7.79 19.39 -5.34
CA ARG A 35 8.27 19.71 -6.70
C ARG A 35 7.14 19.72 -7.75
N GLY A 36 5.88 19.53 -7.33
CA GLY A 36 4.71 19.59 -8.20
C GLY A 36 4.33 18.26 -8.87
N HIS A 37 4.94 17.13 -8.46
CA HIS A 37 4.56 15.84 -9.00
C HIS A 37 3.29 15.29 -8.35
N ARG A 38 2.51 14.55 -9.11
CA ARG A 38 1.44 13.69 -8.60
C ARG A 38 2.06 12.35 -8.25
N VAL A 39 1.98 11.93 -6.99
CA VAL A 39 2.69 10.74 -6.53
C VAL A 39 1.71 9.62 -6.18
N VAL A 40 1.99 8.42 -6.68
CA VAL A 40 1.34 7.17 -6.26
C VAL A 40 2.40 6.31 -5.59
N ALA A 41 2.27 6.08 -4.29
CA ALA A 41 3.14 5.19 -3.54
C ALA A 41 2.46 3.84 -3.35
N ILE A 42 3.13 2.77 -3.76
CA ILE A 42 2.69 1.39 -3.54
C ILE A 42 3.53 0.83 -2.40
N VAL A 43 2.88 0.47 -1.30
CA VAL A 43 3.56 -0.01 -0.09
C VAL A 43 3.26 -1.48 0.16
N SER A 44 4.24 -2.20 0.70
CA SER A 44 4.12 -3.56 1.21
C SER A 44 3.94 -3.54 2.73
N ALA A 45 3.70 -4.71 3.33
CA ALA A 45 3.76 -4.86 4.77
C ALA A 45 5.17 -4.53 5.30
N MET A 46 5.25 -4.15 6.58
CA MET A 46 6.51 -3.75 7.22
C MET A 46 7.41 -4.97 7.45
N GLY A 47 8.66 -4.91 7.00
CA GLY A 47 9.68 -5.93 7.29
C GLY A 47 9.23 -7.35 7.00
N THR A 48 9.22 -8.18 8.03
CA THR A 48 8.83 -9.60 7.99
C THR A 48 7.38 -9.85 8.43
N THR A 49 6.54 -8.83 8.47
CA THR A 49 5.16 -8.94 8.97
C THR A 49 4.35 -9.99 8.22
N THR A 50 4.46 -10.06 6.90
CA THR A 50 3.75 -11.07 6.10
C THR A 50 4.15 -12.50 6.52
N ASP A 51 5.45 -12.76 6.69
CA ASP A 51 5.93 -14.07 7.11
C ASP A 51 5.45 -14.43 8.53
N GLN A 52 5.43 -13.45 9.45
CA GLN A 52 4.91 -13.63 10.80
C GLN A 52 3.41 -13.98 10.80
N LEU A 53 2.62 -13.31 9.95
CA LEU A 53 1.19 -13.60 9.81
C LEU A 53 0.95 -15.00 9.24
N ILE A 54 1.73 -15.43 8.26
CA ILE A 54 1.68 -16.79 7.72
C ILE A 54 2.00 -17.81 8.81
N GLN A 55 3.06 -17.58 9.58
CA GLN A 55 3.43 -18.47 10.68
C GLN A 55 2.31 -18.59 11.73
N MET A 56 1.71 -17.48 12.13
CA MET A 56 0.58 -17.49 13.05
C MET A 56 -0.61 -18.29 12.50
N ALA A 57 -0.93 -18.13 11.22
CA ALA A 57 -2.02 -18.88 10.60
C ALA A 57 -1.78 -20.40 10.68
N TYR A 58 -0.57 -20.85 10.36
CA TYR A 58 -0.22 -22.28 10.41
C TYR A 58 -0.09 -22.84 11.84
N GLN A 59 0.19 -22.00 12.83
CA GLN A 59 0.13 -22.38 14.25
C GLN A 59 -1.31 -22.59 14.73
N VAL A 60 -2.26 -21.86 14.18
CA VAL A 60 -3.69 -21.99 14.49
C VAL A 60 -4.35 -23.13 13.72
N SER A 61 -3.96 -23.32 12.46
CA SER A 61 -4.52 -24.37 11.60
C SER A 61 -3.44 -24.96 10.69
N PRO A 62 -3.30 -26.30 10.62
CA PRO A 62 -2.37 -26.93 9.68
C PRO A 62 -2.79 -26.74 8.21
N THR A 63 -4.06 -26.42 7.97
CA THR A 63 -4.64 -26.19 6.64
C THR A 63 -5.51 -24.92 6.65
N PRO A 64 -4.90 -23.72 6.73
CA PRO A 64 -5.66 -22.49 6.79
C PRO A 64 -6.56 -22.32 5.56
N ASN A 65 -7.79 -21.87 5.79
CA ASN A 65 -8.69 -21.50 4.71
C ASN A 65 -8.06 -20.37 3.90
N ARG A 66 -7.99 -20.53 2.56
CA ARG A 66 -7.29 -19.57 1.68
C ARG A 66 -7.88 -18.18 1.73
N ARG A 67 -9.21 -18.06 1.73
CA ARG A 67 -9.89 -16.77 1.82
C ARG A 67 -9.53 -16.05 3.13
N GLU A 68 -9.57 -16.77 4.24
CA GLU A 68 -9.25 -16.18 5.55
C GLU A 68 -7.76 -15.84 5.67
N LEU A 69 -6.88 -16.66 5.08
CA LEU A 69 -5.45 -16.36 5.01
C LEU A 69 -5.19 -15.07 4.22
N ASP A 70 -5.82 -14.90 3.06
CA ASP A 70 -5.72 -13.66 2.27
C ASP A 70 -6.19 -12.45 3.07
N MET A 71 -7.30 -12.59 3.80
CA MET A 71 -7.82 -11.53 4.67
C MET A 71 -6.81 -11.18 5.77
N LEU A 72 -6.21 -12.18 6.39
CA LEU A 72 -5.17 -11.98 7.41
C LEU A 72 -3.96 -11.24 6.84
N LEU A 73 -3.44 -11.67 5.69
CA LEU A 73 -2.24 -11.09 5.08
C LEU A 73 -2.45 -9.62 4.66
N THR A 74 -3.65 -9.26 4.23
CA THR A 74 -3.96 -7.85 3.86
C THR A 74 -3.88 -6.89 5.04
N THR A 75 -3.95 -7.38 6.27
CA THR A 75 -3.81 -6.52 7.45
C THR A 75 -2.43 -5.88 7.54
N GLY A 76 -1.39 -6.58 7.09
CA GLY A 76 -0.01 -6.08 7.09
C GLY A 76 0.14 -4.84 6.20
N GLU A 77 -0.39 -4.88 4.98
CA GLU A 77 -0.35 -3.73 4.07
C GLU A 77 -1.21 -2.57 4.57
N ARG A 78 -2.34 -2.86 5.22
CA ARG A 78 -3.19 -1.81 5.82
C ARG A 78 -2.49 -1.07 6.94
N ILE A 79 -1.67 -1.75 7.74
CA ILE A 79 -0.85 -1.11 8.77
C ILE A 79 0.12 -0.12 8.11
N SER A 80 0.92 -0.57 7.15
CA SER A 80 1.94 0.27 6.52
C SER A 80 1.35 1.46 5.76
N MET A 81 0.27 1.27 4.99
CA MET A 81 -0.35 2.38 4.27
C MET A 81 -0.98 3.42 5.21
N SER A 82 -1.54 2.98 6.34
CA SER A 82 -2.12 3.88 7.34
C SER A 82 -1.03 4.72 8.02
N LEU A 83 0.07 4.08 8.42
CA LEU A 83 1.22 4.78 9.01
C LEU A 83 1.87 5.75 8.03
N MET A 84 2.00 5.37 6.77
CA MET A 84 2.51 6.24 5.71
C MET A 84 1.60 7.46 5.53
N ARG A 85 0.29 7.26 5.53
CA ARG A 85 -0.68 8.36 5.43
C ARG A 85 -0.56 9.33 6.61
N MET A 86 -0.37 8.81 7.83
CA MET A 86 -0.15 9.64 9.03
C MET A 86 1.15 10.45 8.90
N ALA A 87 2.24 9.82 8.50
CA ALA A 87 3.53 10.49 8.32
C ALA A 87 3.47 11.61 7.26
N LEU A 88 2.78 11.37 6.14
CA LEU A 88 2.56 12.38 5.11
C LEU A 88 1.69 13.54 5.61
N SER A 89 0.68 13.24 6.43
CA SER A 89 -0.16 14.26 7.05
C SER A 89 0.65 15.23 7.92
N ASP A 90 1.56 14.69 8.72
CA ASP A 90 2.46 15.52 9.57
C ASP A 90 3.38 16.43 8.73
N LEU A 91 3.68 16.04 7.51
CA LEU A 91 4.46 16.83 6.56
C LEU A 91 3.60 17.79 5.72
N GLY A 92 2.32 17.90 6.02
CA GLY A 92 1.39 18.77 5.29
C GLY A 92 1.04 18.28 3.87
N VAL A 93 1.32 17.02 3.55
CA VAL A 93 1.00 16.43 2.24
C VAL A 93 -0.41 15.83 2.27
N PRO A 94 -1.34 16.37 1.46
CA PRO A 94 -2.66 15.76 1.31
C PRO A 94 -2.54 14.45 0.56
N ALA A 95 -2.81 13.34 1.23
CA ALA A 95 -2.77 12.00 0.67
C ALA A 95 -3.99 11.20 1.12
N ILE A 96 -4.30 10.16 0.38
CA ILE A 96 -5.33 9.18 0.74
C ILE A 96 -4.78 7.78 0.50
N SER A 97 -5.11 6.85 1.37
CA SER A 97 -4.74 5.45 1.22
C SER A 97 -5.88 4.63 0.61
N PHE A 98 -5.52 3.74 -0.29
CA PHE A 98 -6.45 2.80 -0.92
C PHE A 98 -5.94 1.37 -0.82
N THR A 99 -6.85 0.43 -0.57
CA THR A 99 -6.63 -0.98 -0.89
C THR A 99 -6.67 -1.18 -2.40
N GLY A 100 -6.22 -2.33 -2.90
CA GLY A 100 -6.26 -2.64 -4.33
C GLY A 100 -7.66 -2.48 -4.93
N SER A 101 -8.70 -3.02 -4.27
CA SER A 101 -10.08 -2.89 -4.74
C SER A 101 -10.59 -1.45 -4.69
N GLN A 102 -10.25 -0.68 -3.67
CA GLN A 102 -10.60 0.74 -3.60
C GLN A 102 -9.89 1.57 -4.68
N ALA A 103 -8.69 1.15 -5.08
CA ALA A 103 -7.95 1.75 -6.20
C ALA A 103 -8.50 1.35 -7.58
N GLY A 104 -9.44 0.41 -7.62
CA GLY A 104 -10.08 -0.04 -8.85
C GLY A 104 -9.43 -1.24 -9.50
N VAL A 105 -8.54 -1.96 -8.80
CA VAL A 105 -7.98 -3.24 -9.26
C VAL A 105 -9.00 -4.34 -8.98
N MET A 106 -9.51 -4.96 -10.04
CA MET A 106 -10.49 -6.05 -9.97
C MET A 106 -9.82 -7.37 -10.30
N THR A 107 -10.04 -8.36 -9.44
CA THR A 107 -9.48 -9.71 -9.59
C THR A 107 -10.57 -10.76 -9.69
N ASP A 108 -10.19 -11.97 -10.10
CA ASP A 108 -11.05 -13.16 -9.94
C ASP A 108 -11.11 -13.59 -8.46
N ASP A 109 -11.90 -14.64 -8.18
CA ASP A 109 -12.13 -15.16 -6.83
C ASP A 109 -11.07 -16.22 -6.41
N SER A 110 -9.98 -16.33 -7.15
CA SER A 110 -8.90 -17.28 -6.85
C SER A 110 -8.04 -16.81 -5.68
N HIS A 111 -8.47 -17.08 -4.45
CA HIS A 111 -7.72 -16.72 -3.26
C HIS A 111 -6.29 -17.29 -3.29
N SER A 112 -5.31 -16.49 -2.84
CA SER A 112 -3.86 -16.74 -2.89
C SER A 112 -3.24 -16.77 -4.29
N ALA A 113 -4.02 -16.79 -5.37
CA ALA A 113 -3.56 -16.85 -6.76
C ALA A 113 -4.44 -16.00 -7.68
N ALA A 114 -5.06 -14.97 -7.17
CA ALA A 114 -5.96 -14.10 -7.92
C ALA A 114 -5.26 -13.44 -9.11
N ARG A 115 -5.97 -13.39 -10.24
CA ARG A 115 -5.51 -12.69 -11.45
C ARG A 115 -6.27 -11.40 -11.63
N ILE A 116 -5.58 -10.37 -12.07
CA ILE A 116 -6.20 -9.08 -12.40
C ILE A 116 -7.06 -9.26 -13.65
N LEU A 117 -8.36 -8.98 -13.52
CA LEU A 117 -9.33 -9.02 -14.63
C LEU A 117 -9.49 -7.66 -15.30
N ASP A 118 -9.47 -6.59 -14.51
CA ASP A 118 -9.69 -5.23 -14.99
C ASP A 118 -9.07 -4.22 -14.02
N VAL A 119 -8.76 -3.03 -14.51
CA VAL A 119 -8.26 -1.91 -13.70
C VAL A 119 -9.05 -0.66 -14.04
N ARG A 120 -9.79 -0.13 -13.08
CA ARG A 120 -10.61 1.08 -13.19
C ARG A 120 -10.12 2.15 -12.21
N PRO A 121 -9.02 2.85 -12.52
CA PRO A 121 -8.31 3.70 -11.56
C PRO A 121 -8.92 5.09 -11.41
N VAL A 122 -10.25 5.22 -11.40
CA VAL A 122 -10.95 6.51 -11.33
C VAL A 122 -10.53 7.29 -10.08
N ARG A 123 -10.58 6.65 -8.92
CA ARG A 123 -10.22 7.28 -7.64
C ARG A 123 -8.75 7.72 -7.59
N VAL A 124 -7.86 6.92 -8.17
CA VAL A 124 -6.42 7.23 -8.22
C VAL A 124 -6.17 8.43 -9.11
N ARG A 125 -6.84 8.49 -10.26
CA ARG A 125 -6.69 9.60 -11.23
C ARG A 125 -7.20 10.93 -10.68
N ASP A 126 -8.25 10.90 -9.86
CA ASP A 126 -8.88 12.09 -9.29
C ASP A 126 -8.08 12.69 -8.12
N ARG A 127 -7.05 12.01 -7.62
CA ARG A 127 -6.28 12.44 -6.46
C ARG A 127 -4.90 12.95 -6.85
N LYS A 128 -4.38 13.90 -6.04
CA LYS A 128 -3.04 14.46 -6.23
C LYS A 128 -1.94 13.56 -5.66
N SER A 129 -2.26 12.81 -4.62
CA SER A 129 -1.34 11.85 -3.99
C SER A 129 -2.11 10.68 -3.40
N VAL A 130 -1.59 9.46 -3.60
CA VAL A 130 -2.21 8.20 -3.20
C VAL A 130 -1.16 7.28 -2.58
N VAL A 131 -1.56 6.55 -1.57
CA VAL A 131 -0.74 5.50 -0.93
C VAL A 131 -1.41 4.15 -1.05
#